data_33897c92af3a81e51ec7048eb938f32b
#
_entry.id   33897c92af3a81e51ec7048eb938f32b
#
_cell.length_a   1.000
_cell.length_b   1.000
_cell.length_c   1.000
_cell.angle_alpha   90.00
_cell.angle_beta   90.00
_cell.angle_gamma   90.00
#
_symmetry.space_group_name_H-M   'P 1'
#
loop_
_entity.id
_entity.type
_entity.pdbx_description
1 polymer ?
#
loop_
_entity_poly.entity_id
_entity_poly.type
_entity_poly.pdbx_seq_one_letter_code
_entity_poly.pdbx_strand_id
1 'polypeptide(L)'
;MHPVLRLSEDVLSNDAVLALPALPRMIFVVHGSVTTVDHALRDGEAWHGEGAVTLHAGETGATCWRWELAPGAAADGASTGAGVTSRAKLAAPLETLPKGELLLRGDSVGFPPGGCAYLHRHQGPGIRCLIEGGIRIDTHGRSTSYGPGGAWFEKCGRWARPAGSAGL
;
A
#
# COMPACT_ATOMS: atom_id res chain seq x y z
N MET A 1 14.02 1.01 16.67
CA MET A 1 12.76 0.37 16.22
C MET A 1 12.62 0.72 14.74
N HIS A 2 12.45 -0.29 13.88
CA HIS A 2 12.37 -0.05 12.43
C HIS A 2 10.95 0.37 12.05
N PRO A 3 10.77 1.32 11.11
CA PRO A 3 9.46 1.64 10.58
C PRO A 3 8.86 0.44 9.85
N VAL A 4 7.54 0.39 9.80
CA VAL A 4 6.79 -0.68 9.15
C VAL A 4 5.91 -0.08 8.06
N LEU A 5 6.09 -0.56 6.82
CA LEU A 5 5.12 -0.32 5.77
C LEU A 5 4.00 -1.37 5.93
N ARG A 6 2.76 -0.92 6.03
CA ARG A 6 1.62 -1.83 6.15
C ARG A 6 0.55 -1.50 5.14
N LEU A 7 -0.17 -2.52 4.74
CA LEU A 7 -1.38 -2.46 3.93
C LEU A 7 -2.53 -3.01 4.75
N SER A 8 -3.59 -2.24 4.90
CA SER A 8 -4.84 -2.64 5.52
C SER A 8 -5.98 -2.56 4.51
N GLU A 9 -7.01 -3.38 4.72
CA GLU A 9 -8.29 -3.29 4.03
C GLU A 9 -9.32 -2.81 5.04
N ASP A 10 -9.94 -1.70 4.72
CA ASP A 10 -10.99 -1.08 5.51
C ASP A 10 -12.33 -1.25 4.77
N VAL A 11 -13.27 -1.94 5.39
CA VAL A 11 -14.65 -2.11 4.88
C VAL A 11 -15.56 -1.24 5.75
N LEU A 12 -16.23 -0.30 5.12
CA LEU A 12 -17.12 0.65 5.75
C LEU A 12 -18.56 0.38 5.26
N SER A 13 -19.51 0.19 6.17
CA SER A 13 -20.92 0.20 5.83
C SER A 13 -21.37 1.62 5.43
N ASN A 14 -22.59 1.75 4.89
CA ASN A 14 -23.14 3.07 4.57
C ASN A 14 -23.07 4.02 5.75
N ASP A 15 -22.73 5.26 5.50
CA ASP A 15 -22.59 6.34 6.48
C ASP A 15 -21.58 6.08 7.62
N ALA A 16 -20.81 4.99 7.56
CA ALA A 16 -19.78 4.71 8.55
C ALA A 16 -18.64 5.73 8.49
N VAL A 17 -18.05 5.98 9.65
CA VAL A 17 -16.98 6.96 9.80
C VAL A 17 -15.71 6.27 10.32
N LEU A 18 -14.61 6.47 9.61
CA LEU A 18 -13.29 5.96 9.97
C LEU A 18 -12.35 7.14 10.24
N ALA A 19 -11.97 7.32 11.51
CA ALA A 19 -10.97 8.30 11.91
C ALA A 19 -9.58 7.67 11.97
N LEU A 20 -8.63 8.26 11.28
CA LEU A 20 -7.25 7.80 11.16
C LEU A 20 -6.29 8.82 11.79
N PRO A 21 -5.35 8.38 12.65
CA PRO A 21 -4.35 9.28 13.24
C PRO A 21 -3.38 9.81 12.18
N ALA A 22 -2.59 10.83 12.52
CA ALA A 22 -1.57 11.38 11.63
C ALA A 22 -0.47 10.33 11.34
N LEU A 23 -0.35 9.92 10.08
CA LEU A 23 0.69 9.05 9.53
C LEU A 23 0.82 9.31 8.02
N PRO A 24 2.02 9.17 7.45
CA PRO A 24 2.17 9.11 6.00
C PRO A 24 1.36 7.94 5.44
N ARG A 25 0.41 8.24 4.54
CA ARG A 25 -0.48 7.22 3.98
C ARG A 25 -0.95 7.52 2.58
N MET A 26 -1.36 6.45 1.92
CA MET A 26 -2.17 6.47 0.71
C MET A 26 -3.41 5.60 0.93
N ILE A 27 -4.55 6.06 0.45
CA ILE A 27 -5.84 5.36 0.47
C ILE A 27 -6.29 5.21 -0.96
N PHE A 28 -6.68 4.00 -1.35
CA PHE A 28 -7.25 3.67 -2.66
C PHE A 28 -8.65 3.11 -2.45
N VAL A 29 -9.63 3.68 -3.13
CA VAL A 29 -11.01 3.19 -3.07
C VAL A 29 -11.16 2.04 -4.05
N VAL A 30 -11.34 0.84 -3.51
CA VAL A 30 -11.54 -0.39 -4.31
C VAL A 30 -12.98 -0.48 -4.79
N HIS A 31 -13.92 -0.10 -3.92
CA HIS A 31 -15.35 -0.12 -4.21
C HIS A 31 -16.09 0.90 -3.36
N GLY A 32 -17.12 1.53 -3.94
CA GLY A 32 -17.99 2.50 -3.28
C GLY A 32 -17.41 3.91 -3.30
N SER A 33 -17.65 4.66 -2.25
CA SER A 33 -17.16 6.04 -2.16
C SER A 33 -16.86 6.45 -0.73
N VAL A 34 -15.88 7.35 -0.58
CA VAL A 34 -15.58 8.02 0.68
C VAL A 34 -15.38 9.51 0.47
N THR A 35 -15.70 10.29 1.49
CA THR A 35 -15.38 11.72 1.50
C THR A 35 -14.46 12.04 2.69
N THR A 36 -13.57 12.99 2.48
CA THR A 36 -12.82 13.70 3.52
C THR A 36 -13.34 15.14 3.59
N VAL A 37 -12.72 15.99 4.41
CA VAL A 37 -13.08 17.42 4.46
C VAL A 37 -12.97 18.07 3.07
N ASP A 38 -11.93 17.73 2.29
CA ASP A 38 -11.58 18.43 1.06
C ASP A 38 -11.75 17.60 -0.21
N HIS A 39 -12.01 16.29 -0.10
CA HIS A 39 -12.01 15.38 -1.24
C HIS A 39 -13.20 14.42 -1.20
N ALA A 40 -13.74 14.12 -2.38
CA ALA A 40 -14.65 13.01 -2.60
C ALA A 40 -13.98 12.00 -3.52
N LEU A 41 -13.93 10.74 -3.11
CA LEU A 41 -13.26 9.66 -3.80
C LEU A 41 -14.23 8.54 -4.13
N ARG A 42 -14.06 7.93 -5.29
CA ARG A 42 -14.87 6.81 -5.81
C ARG A 42 -13.99 5.65 -6.21
N ASP A 43 -14.61 4.60 -6.70
CA ASP A 43 -13.93 3.42 -7.26
C ASP A 43 -12.73 3.81 -8.15
N GLY A 44 -11.58 3.27 -7.86
CA GLY A 44 -10.34 3.47 -8.61
C GLY A 44 -9.59 4.78 -8.30
N GLU A 45 -10.12 5.63 -7.42
CA GLU A 45 -9.46 6.88 -7.03
C GLU A 45 -8.62 6.70 -5.77
N ALA A 46 -7.60 7.53 -5.64
CA ALA A 46 -6.68 7.51 -4.52
C ALA A 46 -6.48 8.88 -3.90
N TRP A 47 -6.22 8.89 -2.61
CA TRP A 47 -5.85 10.05 -1.82
C TRP A 47 -4.57 9.76 -1.02
N HIS A 48 -3.76 10.77 -0.78
CA HIS A 48 -2.58 10.66 0.08
C HIS A 48 -2.48 11.85 1.04
N GLY A 49 -1.83 11.62 2.17
CA GLY A 49 -1.58 12.66 3.17
C GLY A 49 -0.80 12.12 4.37
N GLU A 50 -0.37 13.03 5.25
CA GLU A 50 0.39 12.71 6.46
C GLU A 50 -0.36 13.06 7.74
N GLY A 51 -1.33 13.95 7.63
CA GLY A 51 -2.17 14.41 8.75
C GLY A 51 -3.18 13.36 9.21
N ALA A 52 -3.85 13.65 10.31
CA ALA A 52 -5.05 12.94 10.69
C ALA A 52 -6.14 13.17 9.64
N VAL A 53 -6.91 12.14 9.32
CA VAL A 53 -8.00 12.23 8.34
C VAL A 53 -9.20 11.41 8.81
N THR A 54 -10.39 11.91 8.53
CA THR A 54 -11.64 11.20 8.75
C THR A 54 -12.27 10.89 7.40
N LEU A 55 -12.59 9.62 7.19
CA LEU A 55 -13.30 9.14 6.02
C LEU A 55 -14.77 8.93 6.37
N HIS A 56 -15.66 9.46 5.58
CA HIS A 56 -17.09 9.21 5.65
C HIS A 56 -17.48 8.36 4.45
N ALA A 57 -18.03 7.17 4.69
CA ALA A 57 -18.50 6.30 3.62
C ALA A 57 -19.78 6.89 2.99
N GLY A 58 -19.93 6.68 1.69
CA GLY A 58 -21.16 7.04 0.98
C GLY A 58 -22.29 6.05 1.25
N GLU A 59 -23.44 6.29 0.60
CA GLU A 59 -24.69 5.53 0.77
C GLU A 59 -24.55 4.02 0.53
N THR A 60 -23.63 3.59 -0.32
CA THR A 60 -23.36 2.17 -0.61
C THR A 60 -22.24 1.58 0.22
N GLY A 61 -21.69 2.35 1.16
CA GLY A 61 -20.48 1.97 1.86
C GLY A 61 -19.23 2.10 1.01
N ALA A 62 -18.11 1.57 1.51
CA ALA A 62 -16.85 1.57 0.78
C ALA A 62 -15.95 0.41 1.19
N THR A 63 -15.09 -0.02 0.27
CA THR A 63 -13.92 -0.84 0.54
C THR A 63 -12.69 -0.06 0.12
N CYS A 64 -11.79 0.16 1.06
CA CYS A 64 -10.56 0.91 0.83
C CYS A 64 -9.33 0.05 1.14
N TRP A 65 -8.28 0.22 0.36
CA TRP A 65 -6.94 -0.25 0.71
C TRP A 65 -6.12 0.94 1.19
N ARG A 66 -5.47 0.77 2.33
CA ARG A 66 -4.73 1.83 3.00
C ARG A 66 -3.29 1.40 3.26
N TRP A 67 -2.35 2.07 2.58
CA TRP A 67 -0.92 1.95 2.84
C TRP A 67 -0.49 3.00 3.85
N GLU A 68 0.27 2.61 4.85
CA GLU A 68 0.79 3.50 5.88
C GLU A 68 2.24 3.18 6.21
N LEU A 69 3.03 4.22 6.45
CA LEU A 69 4.34 4.11 7.05
C LEU A 69 4.22 4.39 8.55
N ALA A 70 4.20 3.33 9.34
CA ALA A 70 4.04 3.40 10.79
C ALA A 70 5.40 3.38 11.51
N PRO A 71 5.57 4.11 12.63
CA PRO A 71 6.76 4.01 13.46
C PRO A 71 6.76 2.67 14.23
N GLY A 72 7.63 1.75 13.83
CA GLY A 72 7.80 0.46 14.49
C GLY A 72 6.62 -0.51 14.32
N ALA A 73 6.63 -1.58 15.08
CA ALA A 73 5.54 -2.54 15.16
C ALA A 73 4.35 -1.96 15.97
N ALA A 74 3.96 -0.73 15.67
CA ALA A 74 2.75 -0.17 16.24
C ALA A 74 1.61 -1.13 15.93
N ALA A 75 0.95 -1.56 16.98
CA ALA A 75 -0.26 -2.35 16.91
C ALA A 75 -1.19 -1.77 15.84
N ASP A 76 -1.89 -2.65 15.19
CA ASP A 76 -2.87 -2.34 14.17
C ASP A 76 -3.61 -1.05 14.50
N GLY A 77 -3.34 -0.01 13.70
CA GLY A 77 -4.11 1.24 13.80
C GLY A 77 -5.53 1.04 13.27
N ALA A 78 -6.08 -0.14 13.51
CA ALA A 78 -7.44 -0.47 13.19
C ALA A 78 -8.36 0.35 14.09
N SER A 79 -8.91 1.41 13.55
CA SER A 79 -10.03 2.11 14.18
C SER A 79 -11.26 1.22 14.03
N THR A 80 -11.78 0.73 15.14
CA THR A 80 -13.02 -0.05 15.21
C THR A 80 -14.20 0.88 15.52
N GLY A 81 -14.55 1.74 14.56
CA GLY A 81 -15.81 2.50 14.64
C GLY A 81 -17.02 1.61 14.31
N ALA A 82 -18.22 2.05 14.70
CA ALA A 82 -19.44 1.38 14.29
C ALA A 82 -19.53 1.32 12.76
N GLY A 83 -19.83 0.13 12.22
CA GLY A 83 -19.90 -0.08 10.76
C GLY A 83 -18.55 -0.12 10.04
N VAL A 84 -17.42 -0.17 10.77
CA VAL A 84 -16.08 -0.27 10.19
C VAL A 84 -15.42 -1.59 10.59
N THR A 85 -14.89 -2.27 9.59
CA THR A 85 -14.03 -3.44 9.79
C THR A 85 -12.70 -3.18 9.09
N SER A 86 -11.61 -3.17 9.87
CA SER A 86 -10.24 -3.02 9.33
C SER A 86 -9.48 -4.33 9.51
N ARG A 87 -8.81 -4.76 8.44
CA ARG A 87 -8.02 -5.99 8.42
C ARG A 87 -6.63 -5.71 7.85
N ALA A 88 -5.59 -6.08 8.60
CA ALA A 88 -4.24 -6.07 8.06
C ALA A 88 -4.12 -7.11 6.93
N LYS A 89 -3.69 -6.68 5.74
CA LYS A 89 -3.39 -7.56 4.59
C LYS A 89 -1.92 -7.96 4.57
N LEU A 90 -1.04 -7.00 4.83
CA LEU A 90 0.40 -7.22 4.83
C LEU A 90 1.11 -6.15 5.67
N ALA A 91 2.14 -6.55 6.39
CA ALA A 91 3.04 -5.65 7.09
C ALA A 91 4.49 -6.06 6.84
N ALA A 92 5.33 -5.10 6.50
CA ALA A 92 6.73 -5.32 6.18
C ALA A 92 7.63 -4.36 6.97
N PRO A 93 8.46 -4.86 7.90
CA PRO A 93 9.47 -4.04 8.55
C PRO A 93 10.48 -3.53 7.51
N LEU A 94 10.79 -2.24 7.56
CA LEU A 94 11.80 -1.62 6.72
C LEU A 94 13.09 -1.52 7.52
N GLU A 95 14.04 -2.42 7.24
CA GLU A 95 15.31 -2.51 7.98
C GLU A 95 16.12 -1.21 7.90
N THR A 96 16.06 -0.55 6.74
CA THR A 96 16.74 0.72 6.50
C THR A 96 15.86 1.63 5.63
N LEU A 97 15.72 2.88 6.05
CA LEU A 97 15.24 3.96 5.19
C LEU A 97 16.40 4.87 4.82
N PRO A 98 16.40 5.45 3.61
CA PRO A 98 17.35 6.50 3.26
C PRO A 98 17.28 7.65 4.27
N LYS A 99 18.40 8.34 4.47
CA LYS A 99 18.42 9.59 5.25
C LYS A 99 17.91 10.74 4.39
N GLY A 100 17.15 11.65 5.00
CA GLY A 100 16.61 12.83 4.34
C GLY A 100 15.13 12.71 4.03
N GLU A 101 14.67 13.50 3.09
CA GLU A 101 13.26 13.49 2.65
C GLU A 101 12.92 12.17 1.96
N LEU A 102 11.74 11.65 2.26
CA LEU A 102 11.22 10.40 1.70
C LEU A 102 9.97 10.71 0.89
N LEU A 103 9.81 10.00 -0.22
CA LEU A 103 8.60 10.03 -1.01
C LEU A 103 7.83 8.71 -0.83
N LEU A 104 6.64 8.77 -0.25
CA LEU A 104 5.66 7.68 -0.31
C LEU A 104 4.82 7.87 -1.59
N ARG A 105 4.99 6.94 -2.56
CA ARG A 105 4.35 7.02 -3.87
C ARG A 105 3.44 5.83 -4.10
N GLY A 106 2.24 6.09 -4.64
CA GLY A 106 1.34 5.09 -5.14
C GLY A 106 1.26 5.14 -6.66
N ASP A 107 1.43 4.00 -7.31
CA ASP A 107 1.31 3.84 -8.76
C ASP A 107 0.31 2.72 -9.07
N SER A 108 -0.47 2.89 -10.13
CA SER A 108 -1.26 1.84 -10.75
C SER A 108 -0.59 1.40 -12.05
N VAL A 109 -0.46 0.09 -12.23
CA VAL A 109 0.16 -0.49 -13.43
C VAL A 109 -0.77 -1.56 -14.00
N GLY A 110 -1.14 -1.39 -15.27
CA GLY A 110 -1.91 -2.37 -16.03
C GLY A 110 -1.03 -3.15 -17.01
N PHE A 111 -1.25 -4.47 -17.10
CA PHE A 111 -0.66 -5.32 -18.10
C PHE A 111 -1.76 -5.91 -18.99
N PRO A 112 -1.57 -5.98 -20.31
CA PRO A 112 -2.47 -6.75 -21.16
C PRO A 112 -2.39 -8.25 -20.80
N PRO A 113 -3.40 -9.06 -21.13
CA PRO A 113 -3.33 -10.50 -20.94
C PRO A 113 -2.05 -11.10 -21.53
N GLY A 114 -1.32 -11.89 -20.73
CA GLY A 114 -0.01 -12.44 -21.11
C GLY A 114 1.15 -11.45 -21.09
N GLY A 115 0.91 -10.18 -20.73
CA GLY A 115 1.97 -9.19 -20.57
C GLY A 115 2.89 -9.51 -19.39
N CYS A 116 4.14 -9.11 -19.48
CA CYS A 116 5.11 -9.29 -18.40
C CYS A 116 5.98 -8.05 -18.20
N ALA A 117 6.41 -7.84 -16.97
CA ALA A 117 7.51 -6.93 -16.67
C ALA A 117 8.83 -7.70 -16.80
N TYR A 118 9.79 -7.12 -17.53
CA TYR A 118 11.15 -7.67 -17.55
C TYR A 118 11.80 -7.55 -16.17
N LEU A 119 12.87 -8.30 -15.97
CA LEU A 119 13.67 -8.23 -14.74
C LEU A 119 14.10 -6.78 -14.49
N HIS A 120 13.65 -6.23 -13.38
CA HIS A 120 13.92 -4.85 -12.98
C HIS A 120 14.12 -4.73 -11.46
N ARG A 121 14.45 -3.56 -11.00
CA ARG A 121 14.63 -3.25 -9.57
C ARG A 121 13.87 -1.98 -9.23
N HIS A 122 13.32 -1.95 -8.03
CA HIS A 122 12.70 -0.75 -7.47
C HIS A 122 13.72 0.05 -6.66
N GLN A 123 13.60 1.38 -6.69
CA GLN A 123 14.46 2.29 -5.91
C GLN A 123 14.17 2.18 -4.40
N GLY A 124 12.91 1.94 -4.05
CA GLY A 124 12.46 1.78 -2.68
C GLY A 124 11.66 0.49 -2.47
N PRO A 125 11.50 0.03 -1.22
CA PRO A 125 10.62 -1.07 -0.91
C PRO A 125 9.17 -0.69 -1.12
N GLY A 126 8.29 -1.66 -1.38
CA GLY A 126 6.88 -1.39 -1.59
C GLY A 126 5.98 -2.59 -1.34
N ILE A 127 4.75 -2.32 -0.93
CA ILE A 127 3.69 -3.33 -0.90
C ILE A 127 2.83 -3.13 -2.14
N ARG A 128 2.65 -4.20 -2.91
CA ARG A 128 1.76 -4.28 -4.06
C ARG A 128 0.47 -4.97 -3.67
N CYS A 129 -0.62 -4.62 -4.34
CA CYS A 129 -1.89 -5.31 -4.19
C CYS A 129 -2.57 -5.41 -5.55
N LEU A 130 -3.02 -6.62 -5.92
CA LEU A 130 -3.63 -6.83 -7.23
C LEU A 130 -5.09 -6.35 -7.21
N ILE A 131 -5.45 -5.49 -8.13
CA ILE A 131 -6.81 -4.96 -8.27
C ILE A 131 -7.69 -5.99 -8.98
N GLU A 132 -7.25 -6.47 -10.15
CA GLU A 132 -8.02 -7.38 -10.98
C GLU A 132 -7.13 -8.36 -11.74
N GLY A 133 -7.71 -9.43 -12.25
CA GLY A 133 -7.00 -10.44 -13.03
C GLY A 133 -6.16 -11.38 -12.18
N GLY A 134 -5.06 -11.85 -12.74
CA GLY A 134 -4.10 -12.73 -12.08
C GLY A 134 -2.67 -12.35 -12.45
N ILE A 135 -1.77 -12.40 -11.48
CA ILE A 135 -0.35 -12.12 -11.70
C ILE A 135 0.51 -13.22 -11.07
N ARG A 136 1.59 -13.59 -11.76
CA ARG A 136 2.65 -14.43 -11.21
C ARG A 136 3.88 -13.57 -10.96
N ILE A 137 4.40 -13.63 -9.75
CA ILE A 137 5.61 -12.94 -9.33
C ILE A 137 6.74 -13.95 -9.17
N ASP A 138 7.77 -13.82 -9.99
CA ASP A 138 8.98 -14.64 -9.93
C ASP A 138 10.10 -13.83 -9.25
N THR A 139 10.49 -14.24 -8.05
CA THR A 139 11.52 -13.54 -7.27
C THR A 139 12.35 -14.51 -6.44
N HIS A 140 13.66 -14.31 -6.40
CA HIS A 140 14.60 -15.15 -5.63
C HIS A 140 14.43 -16.66 -5.86
N GLY A 141 14.17 -17.06 -7.10
CA GLY A 141 13.99 -18.46 -7.48
C GLY A 141 12.66 -19.09 -7.04
N ARG A 142 11.70 -18.25 -6.63
CA ARG A 142 10.34 -18.69 -6.26
C ARG A 142 9.32 -18.01 -7.15
N SER A 143 8.26 -18.76 -7.48
CA SER A 143 7.10 -18.26 -8.21
C SER A 143 5.89 -18.27 -7.28
N THR A 144 5.18 -17.16 -7.22
CA THR A 144 3.93 -17.04 -6.45
C THR A 144 2.87 -16.39 -7.31
N SER A 145 1.69 -16.97 -7.36
CA SER A 145 0.53 -16.42 -8.07
C SER A 145 -0.40 -15.70 -7.11
N TYR A 146 -0.93 -14.56 -7.56
CA TYR A 146 -1.87 -13.74 -6.82
C TYR A 146 -3.12 -13.51 -7.66
N GLY A 147 -4.29 -13.55 -7.00
CA GLY A 147 -5.57 -13.10 -7.51
C GLY A 147 -5.96 -11.74 -6.95
N PRO A 148 -7.15 -11.20 -7.28
CA PRO A 148 -7.63 -9.92 -6.79
C PRO A 148 -7.56 -9.80 -5.27
N GLY A 149 -7.09 -8.67 -4.77
CA GLY A 149 -6.84 -8.43 -3.34
C GLY A 149 -5.60 -9.12 -2.79
N GLY A 150 -4.90 -9.94 -3.57
CA GLY A 150 -3.62 -10.54 -3.17
C GLY A 150 -2.52 -9.47 -3.06
N ALA A 151 -1.74 -9.52 -1.98
CA ALA A 151 -0.70 -8.53 -1.71
C ALA A 151 0.66 -9.19 -1.53
N TRP A 152 1.72 -8.49 -1.96
CA TRP A 152 3.11 -8.94 -1.78
C TRP A 152 4.03 -7.77 -1.51
N PHE A 153 5.17 -8.07 -0.89
CA PHE A 153 6.19 -7.08 -0.57
C PHE A 153 7.40 -7.23 -1.51
N GLU A 154 7.83 -6.13 -2.08
CA GLU A 154 9.04 -6.04 -2.87
C GLU A 154 10.11 -5.25 -2.13
N LYS A 155 11.27 -5.89 -1.90
CA LYS A 155 12.43 -5.22 -1.31
C LYS A 155 13.09 -4.32 -2.36
N CYS A 156 13.70 -3.22 -1.92
CA CYS A 156 14.59 -2.46 -2.78
C CYS A 156 15.77 -3.36 -3.21
N GLY A 157 16.10 -3.34 -4.49
CA GLY A 157 17.31 -4.02 -4.97
C GLY A 157 18.54 -3.31 -4.41
N ARG A 158 19.36 -4.00 -3.59
CA ARG A 158 20.69 -3.50 -3.30
C ARG A 158 21.45 -3.38 -4.62
N TRP A 159 21.99 -2.22 -4.93
CA TRP A 159 23.04 -2.07 -5.91
C TRP A 159 24.23 -2.85 -5.37
N ALA A 160 24.42 -4.10 -5.82
CA ALA A 160 25.70 -4.72 -5.71
C ALA A 160 26.64 -3.86 -6.56
N ARG A 161 27.53 -3.07 -5.96
CA ARG A 161 28.66 -2.50 -6.69
C ARG A 161 29.34 -3.68 -7.37
N PRO A 162 29.64 -3.62 -8.68
CA PRO A 162 30.48 -4.63 -9.28
C PRO A 162 31.78 -4.65 -8.48
N ALA A 163 32.15 -5.82 -7.96
CA ALA A 163 33.45 -6.03 -7.40
C ALA A 163 34.46 -5.82 -8.54
N GLY A 164 35.34 -4.82 -8.41
CA GLY A 164 36.50 -4.63 -9.29
C GLY A 164 36.33 -3.47 -10.30
N SER A 165 36.55 -2.25 -9.84
CA SER A 165 37.42 -1.31 -10.56
C SER A 165 38.47 -0.82 -9.55
N ALA A 166 39.43 -1.68 -9.26
CA ALA A 166 40.73 -1.23 -8.82
C ALA A 166 41.32 -0.42 -10.00
N GLY A 167 41.74 0.82 -9.71
CA GLY A 167 42.23 1.75 -10.69
C GLY A 167 43.39 1.23 -11.58
N LEU A 168 43.42 1.82 -12.75
CA LEU A 168 44.66 2.17 -13.45
C LEU A 168 44.80 3.68 -13.41
#